data_77595ca0f46112c0663ece2b3e6c5922
#
_entry.id   77595ca0f46112c0663ece2b3e6c5922
#
_cell.length_a   1.000
_cell.length_b   1.000
_cell.length_c   1.000
_cell.angle_alpha   90.00
_cell.angle_beta   90.00
_cell.angle_gamma   90.00
#
_symmetry.space_group_name_H-M   'P 1'
#
loop_
_entity.id
_entity.type
_entity.pdbx_description
1 polymer ?
#
loop_
_entity_poly.entity_id
_entity_poly.type
_entity_poly.pdbx_seq_one_letter_code
_entity_poly.pdbx_strand_id
1 'polypeptide(L)'
;MSRLLVYVHYNKYNVVSEYIYYQLKSIRSIYSDIVFVSNSHVSKDIVQYLQSERLIDFFIQRDNIGYDFAAWKEGLNQVTFYQYDSVTLMNDTCFGPLWDLEDYYSQFDSDVDVDFWGMTNHLETKIDSVVVPEHLQSYFMVFKKQILQSQAFVGFWSSVSELTDIQDVIKLYESQLTKILLSEGYSYKCVLDTSIYCKTLENSNI
;
A
#
# COMPACT_ATOMS: atom_id res chain seq x y z
N MET A 1 13.44 -14.17 -2.12
CA MET A 1 12.92 -13.03 -2.93
C MET A 1 13.26 -11.73 -2.23
N SER A 2 13.66 -10.71 -2.99
CA SER A 2 13.90 -9.37 -2.47
C SER A 2 12.59 -8.58 -2.47
N ARG A 3 12.13 -8.10 -1.32
CA ARG A 3 10.88 -7.35 -1.18
C ARG A 3 11.16 -5.99 -0.55
N LEU A 4 10.57 -4.94 -1.11
CA LEU A 4 10.59 -3.58 -0.59
C LEU A 4 9.26 -3.28 0.09
N LEU A 5 9.29 -2.65 1.25
CA LEU A 5 8.14 -2.00 1.85
C LEU A 5 8.31 -0.49 1.81
N VAL A 6 7.33 0.23 1.29
CA VAL A 6 7.17 1.66 1.53
C VAL A 6 6.01 1.84 2.51
N TYR A 7 6.37 2.12 3.74
CA TYR A 7 5.43 2.27 4.86
C TYR A 7 5.16 3.74 5.12
N VAL A 8 3.90 4.16 5.05
CA VAL A 8 3.47 5.54 5.32
C VAL A 8 2.84 5.65 6.68
N HIS A 9 3.32 6.61 7.45
CA HIS A 9 2.85 6.94 8.79
C HIS A 9 2.28 8.35 8.85
N TYR A 10 1.14 8.49 9.51
CA TYR A 10 0.59 9.79 9.88
C TYR A 10 -0.06 9.77 11.25
N ASN A 11 0.30 10.73 12.08
CA ASN A 11 -0.34 10.96 13.38
C ASN A 11 -0.42 12.45 13.67
N LYS A 12 -1.64 12.98 13.85
CA LYS A 12 -1.88 14.41 14.09
C LYS A 12 -1.20 14.97 15.34
N TYR A 13 -0.75 14.10 16.26
CA TYR A 13 -0.04 14.47 17.47
C TYR A 13 1.47 14.27 17.37
N ASN A 14 1.97 13.92 16.18
CA ASN A 14 3.40 13.65 15.93
C ASN A 14 3.96 12.50 16.80
N VAL A 15 3.17 11.46 17.00
CA VAL A 15 3.54 10.30 17.84
C VAL A 15 3.61 9.06 16.96
N VAL A 16 4.72 8.33 17.03
CA VAL A 16 4.78 6.95 16.54
C VAL A 16 4.20 6.06 17.64
N SER A 17 2.99 5.56 17.42
CA SER A 17 2.24 4.78 18.40
C SER A 17 2.83 3.38 18.58
N GLU A 18 2.59 2.74 19.73
CA GLU A 18 3.15 1.40 20.04
C GLU A 18 2.77 0.33 19.01
N TYR A 19 1.57 0.41 18.43
CA TYR A 19 1.17 -0.55 17.41
C TYR A 19 2.03 -0.49 16.14
N ILE A 20 2.62 0.67 15.81
CA ILE A 20 3.54 0.83 14.67
C ILE A 20 4.82 0.03 14.92
N TYR A 21 5.38 0.10 16.14
CA TYR A 21 6.56 -0.70 16.50
C TYR A 21 6.25 -2.21 16.42
N TYR A 22 5.08 -2.61 16.95
CA TYR A 22 4.62 -3.99 16.85
C TYR A 22 4.52 -4.42 15.39
N GLN A 23 3.86 -3.60 14.56
CA GLN A 23 3.64 -3.88 13.15
C GLN A 23 4.97 -4.02 12.40
N LEU A 24 5.86 -3.03 12.49
CA LEU A 24 7.17 -3.07 11.85
C LEU A 24 7.99 -4.29 12.31
N LYS A 25 8.00 -4.58 13.61
CA LYS A 25 8.71 -5.75 14.15
C LYS A 25 8.15 -7.06 13.64
N SER A 26 6.83 -7.18 13.54
CA SER A 26 6.15 -8.40 13.09
C SER A 26 6.39 -8.70 11.61
N ILE A 27 6.56 -7.66 10.78
CA ILE A 27 6.70 -7.82 9.33
C ILE A 27 8.15 -7.68 8.84
N ARG A 28 9.08 -7.28 9.70
CA ARG A 28 10.47 -6.97 9.31
C ARG A 28 11.15 -8.09 8.53
N SER A 29 10.94 -9.33 8.92
CA SER A 29 11.56 -10.50 8.28
C SER A 29 11.12 -10.75 6.85
N ILE A 30 9.98 -10.17 6.45
CA ILE A 30 9.40 -10.33 5.11
C ILE A 30 10.15 -9.48 4.08
N TYR A 31 10.70 -8.33 4.51
CA TYR A 31 11.24 -7.32 3.61
C TYR A 31 12.76 -7.23 3.69
N SER A 32 13.38 -7.08 2.52
CA SER A 32 14.81 -6.77 2.40
C SER A 32 15.08 -5.35 2.89
N ASP A 33 14.25 -4.41 2.46
CA ASP A 33 14.35 -3.01 2.83
C ASP A 33 12.97 -2.43 3.18
N ILE A 34 12.95 -1.52 4.18
CA ILE A 34 11.79 -0.76 4.61
C ILE A 34 12.10 0.73 4.51
N VAL A 35 11.37 1.43 3.65
CA VAL A 35 11.33 2.89 3.58
C VAL A 35 10.15 3.37 4.43
N PHE A 36 10.45 4.02 5.54
CA PHE A 36 9.44 4.61 6.42
C PHE A 36 9.27 6.10 6.08
N VAL A 37 8.12 6.44 5.55
CA VAL A 37 7.76 7.82 5.21
C VAL A 37 6.78 8.34 6.24
N SER A 38 7.15 9.40 6.96
CA SER A 38 6.25 10.02 7.94
C SER A 38 5.70 11.34 7.42
N ASN A 39 4.38 11.43 7.32
CA ASN A 39 3.64 12.68 7.11
C ASN A 39 3.44 13.46 8.42
N SER A 40 4.21 13.13 9.46
CA SER A 40 4.21 13.77 10.78
C SER A 40 5.63 14.08 11.22
N HIS A 41 5.78 15.02 12.14
CA HIS A 41 7.08 15.31 12.72
C HIS A 41 7.48 14.21 13.69
N VAL A 42 8.51 13.43 13.35
CA VAL A 42 9.08 12.37 14.20
C VAL A 42 10.40 12.85 14.78
N SER A 43 10.58 12.71 16.10
CA SER A 43 11.82 13.13 16.74
C SER A 43 13.03 12.29 16.28
N LYS A 44 14.21 12.90 16.30
CA LYS A 44 15.45 12.20 15.92
C LYS A 44 15.71 10.96 16.77
N ASP A 45 15.38 11.00 18.05
CA ASP A 45 15.58 9.85 18.95
C ASP A 45 14.71 8.65 18.54
N ILE A 46 13.47 8.90 18.14
CA ILE A 46 12.58 7.84 17.61
C ILE A 46 13.14 7.27 16.31
N VAL A 47 13.58 8.13 15.39
CA VAL A 47 14.19 7.66 14.13
C VAL A 47 15.44 6.82 14.39
N GLN A 48 16.32 7.27 15.27
CA GLN A 48 17.52 6.53 15.67
C GLN A 48 17.17 5.18 16.32
N TYR A 49 16.14 5.14 17.16
CA TYR A 49 15.65 3.89 17.73
C TYR A 49 15.17 2.93 16.67
N LEU A 50 14.29 3.36 15.75
CA LEU A 50 13.77 2.53 14.67
C LEU A 50 14.89 1.96 13.80
N GLN A 51 15.93 2.77 13.51
CA GLN A 51 17.08 2.33 12.73
C GLN A 51 18.02 1.39 13.51
N SER A 52 18.30 1.69 14.80
CA SER A 52 19.16 0.86 15.63
C SER A 52 18.57 -0.53 15.88
N GLU A 53 17.26 -0.62 16.02
CA GLU A 53 16.52 -1.89 16.13
C GLU A 53 16.29 -2.55 14.75
N ARG A 54 16.81 -1.95 13.67
CA ARG A 54 16.65 -2.42 12.29
C ARG A 54 15.20 -2.62 11.87
N LEU A 55 14.31 -1.82 12.41
CA LEU A 55 12.88 -1.83 12.04
C LEU A 55 12.64 -1.10 10.71
N ILE A 56 13.52 -0.15 10.36
CA ILE A 56 13.50 0.57 9.10
C ILE A 56 14.92 0.73 8.55
N ASP A 57 15.06 0.84 7.23
CA ASP A 57 16.35 1.07 6.56
C ASP A 57 16.48 2.51 6.11
N PHE A 58 15.39 3.12 5.64
CA PHE A 58 15.34 4.52 5.20
C PHE A 58 14.23 5.26 5.92
N PHE A 59 14.45 6.55 6.17
CA PHE A 59 13.48 7.44 6.79
C PHE A 59 13.31 8.72 5.97
N ILE A 60 12.05 9.08 5.71
CA ILE A 60 11.67 10.34 5.07
C ILE A 60 10.63 11.02 5.95
N GLN A 61 10.82 12.31 6.21
CA GLN A 61 9.83 13.16 6.88
C GLN A 61 9.34 14.21 5.91
N ARG A 62 8.03 14.36 5.82
CA ARG A 62 7.37 15.31 4.94
C ARG A 62 6.11 15.90 5.57
N ASP A 63 5.58 16.96 4.98
CA ASP A 63 4.28 17.50 5.34
C ASP A 63 3.17 16.59 4.81
N ASN A 64 2.01 16.55 5.49
CA ASN A 64 0.86 15.73 5.08
C ASN A 64 0.08 16.38 3.93
N ILE A 65 0.76 16.64 2.80
CA ILE A 65 0.16 17.15 1.56
C ILE A 65 0.21 16.02 0.50
N GLY A 66 -0.91 15.76 -0.18
CA GLY A 66 -1.01 14.63 -1.09
C GLY A 66 -1.13 13.27 -0.41
N TYR A 67 -1.24 13.29 0.93
CA TYR A 67 -1.54 12.13 1.77
C TYR A 67 -0.63 10.93 1.46
N ASP A 68 -1.18 9.71 1.48
CA ASP A 68 -0.41 8.48 1.32
C ASP A 68 0.18 8.33 -0.08
N PHE A 69 -0.54 8.74 -1.13
CA PHE A 69 -0.06 8.58 -2.51
C PHE A 69 1.19 9.41 -2.79
N ALA A 70 1.24 10.66 -2.35
CA ALA A 70 2.45 11.47 -2.48
C ALA A 70 3.60 10.93 -1.61
N ALA A 71 3.29 10.42 -0.41
CA ALA A 71 4.27 9.80 0.46
C ALA A 71 4.84 8.50 -0.14
N TRP A 72 4.01 7.62 -0.72
CA TRP A 72 4.49 6.43 -1.42
C TRP A 72 5.36 6.78 -2.63
N LYS A 73 4.96 7.79 -3.41
CA LYS A 73 5.79 8.29 -4.52
C LYS A 73 7.18 8.70 -4.04
N GLU A 74 7.25 9.47 -2.96
CA GLU A 74 8.52 9.91 -2.41
C GLU A 74 9.35 8.74 -1.89
N GLY A 75 8.73 7.80 -1.19
CA GLY A 75 9.37 6.58 -0.73
C GLY A 75 9.89 5.69 -1.87
N LEU A 76 9.12 5.54 -2.96
CA LEU A 76 9.56 4.82 -4.15
C LEU A 76 10.79 5.49 -4.79
N ASN A 77 10.83 6.81 -4.83
CA ASN A 77 11.94 7.56 -5.39
C ASN A 77 13.23 7.49 -4.54
N GLN A 78 13.13 7.07 -3.26
CA GLN A 78 14.27 6.94 -2.37
C GLN A 78 15.20 5.79 -2.79
N VAL A 79 14.67 4.77 -3.47
CA VAL A 79 15.38 3.56 -3.83
C VAL A 79 15.13 3.17 -5.28
N THR A 80 15.97 2.28 -5.81
CA THR A 80 15.78 1.71 -7.15
C THR A 80 14.73 0.59 -7.08
N PHE A 81 13.47 0.94 -6.85
CA PHE A 81 12.37 0.01 -6.52
C PHE A 81 12.17 -1.12 -7.55
N TYR A 82 12.45 -0.87 -8.82
CA TYR A 82 12.29 -1.86 -9.90
C TYR A 82 13.33 -2.99 -9.86
N GLN A 83 14.31 -2.95 -8.96
CA GLN A 83 15.26 -4.04 -8.74
C GLN A 83 14.71 -5.12 -7.82
N TYR A 84 13.70 -4.81 -7.01
CA TYR A 84 13.06 -5.78 -6.11
C TYR A 84 12.18 -6.76 -6.88
N ASP A 85 11.95 -7.93 -6.28
CA ASP A 85 11.02 -8.92 -6.82
C ASP A 85 9.56 -8.53 -6.57
N SER A 86 9.31 -7.76 -5.50
CA SER A 86 8.02 -7.10 -5.25
C SER A 86 8.18 -5.84 -4.41
N VAL A 87 7.20 -4.95 -4.54
CA VAL A 87 7.05 -3.73 -3.73
C VAL A 87 5.70 -3.76 -3.04
N THR A 88 5.72 -3.50 -1.74
CA THR A 88 4.52 -3.33 -0.92
C THR A 88 4.37 -1.86 -0.58
N LEU A 89 3.17 -1.33 -0.80
CA LEU A 89 2.75 -0.02 -0.33
C LEU A 89 1.75 -0.24 0.82
N MET A 90 2.09 0.28 1.98
CA MET A 90 1.30 0.09 3.19
C MET A 90 1.21 1.40 3.97
N ASN A 91 0.10 1.63 4.65
CA ASN A 91 -0.05 2.72 5.61
C ASN A 91 -0.42 2.19 7.00
N ASP A 92 -0.49 3.10 7.96
CA ASP A 92 -0.76 2.79 9.36
C ASP A 92 -2.25 2.79 9.74
N THR A 93 -3.15 2.77 8.76
CA THR A 93 -4.60 2.83 9.00
C THR A 93 -5.14 1.60 9.73
N CYS A 94 -4.56 0.42 9.47
CA CYS A 94 -5.03 -0.84 10.04
C CYS A 94 -4.11 -1.35 11.14
N PHE A 95 -4.71 -1.87 12.22
CA PHE A 95 -3.97 -2.60 13.25
C PHE A 95 -3.68 -4.02 12.77
N GLY A 96 -2.49 -4.53 13.04
CA GLY A 96 -2.09 -5.89 12.68
C GLY A 96 -0.57 -6.00 12.51
N PRO A 97 -0.09 -7.09 11.90
CA PRO A 97 -0.85 -8.22 11.38
C PRO A 97 -1.43 -9.10 12.51
N LEU A 98 -2.62 -9.67 12.28
CA LEU A 98 -3.23 -10.65 13.18
C LEU A 98 -2.83 -12.08 12.84
N TRP A 99 -2.28 -12.30 11.66
CA TRP A 99 -1.76 -13.56 11.14
C TRP A 99 -0.40 -13.34 10.51
N ASP A 100 0.32 -14.41 10.26
CA ASP A 100 1.59 -14.34 9.54
C ASP A 100 1.35 -13.93 8.07
N LEU A 101 1.90 -12.79 7.68
CA LEU A 101 1.78 -12.30 6.30
C LEU A 101 2.59 -13.15 5.31
N GLU A 102 3.63 -13.88 5.75
CA GLU A 102 4.43 -14.73 4.88
C GLU A 102 3.59 -15.82 4.21
N ASP A 103 2.51 -16.28 4.85
CA ASP A 103 1.58 -17.24 4.25
C ASP A 103 0.91 -16.68 3.00
N TYR A 104 0.48 -15.41 3.05
CA TYR A 104 -0.12 -14.73 1.89
C TYR A 104 0.92 -14.45 0.80
N TYR A 105 2.13 -14.03 1.18
CA TYR A 105 3.21 -13.86 0.22
C TYR A 105 3.53 -15.17 -0.50
N SER A 106 3.65 -16.28 0.24
CA SER A 106 3.93 -17.60 -0.33
C SER A 106 2.83 -18.03 -1.32
N GLN A 107 1.57 -17.77 -0.98
CA GLN A 107 0.42 -18.07 -1.83
C GLN A 107 0.45 -17.26 -3.13
N PHE A 108 0.57 -15.93 -3.02
CA PHE A 108 0.46 -15.04 -4.19
C PHE A 108 1.76 -14.98 -5.00
N ASP A 109 2.92 -15.15 -4.41
CA ASP A 109 4.20 -15.20 -5.14
C ASP A 109 4.27 -16.40 -6.08
N SER A 110 3.68 -17.54 -5.68
CA SER A 110 3.60 -18.75 -6.50
C SER A 110 2.49 -18.72 -7.56
N ASP A 111 1.51 -17.83 -7.44
CA ASP A 111 0.39 -17.72 -8.35
C ASP A 111 0.79 -16.91 -9.60
N VAL A 112 0.93 -17.61 -10.74
CA VAL A 112 1.36 -17.01 -12.01
C VAL A 112 0.29 -16.11 -12.66
N ASP A 113 -0.97 -16.27 -12.25
CA ASP A 113 -2.11 -15.51 -12.76
C ASP A 113 -2.35 -14.22 -11.97
N VAL A 114 -1.47 -13.89 -11.01
CA VAL A 114 -1.55 -12.70 -10.16
C VAL A 114 -0.33 -11.83 -10.37
N ASP A 115 -0.54 -10.61 -10.80
CA ASP A 115 0.51 -9.60 -10.99
C ASP A 115 0.62 -8.64 -9.79
N PHE A 116 -0.51 -8.37 -9.13
CA PHE A 116 -0.57 -7.58 -7.90
C PHE A 116 -1.69 -8.06 -7.00
N TRP A 117 -1.59 -7.75 -5.71
CA TRP A 117 -2.60 -8.18 -4.75
C TRP A 117 -2.69 -7.22 -3.56
N GLY A 118 -3.76 -7.36 -2.79
CA GLY A 118 -3.96 -6.57 -1.57
C GLY A 118 -4.82 -7.31 -0.56
N MET A 119 -5.13 -6.67 0.57
CA MET A 119 -5.93 -7.31 1.60
C MET A 119 -7.41 -7.37 1.21
N THR A 120 -7.98 -6.28 0.75
CA THR A 120 -9.39 -6.16 0.39
C THR A 120 -9.57 -5.33 -0.87
N ASN A 121 -10.70 -5.53 -1.55
CA ASN A 121 -11.14 -4.67 -2.64
C ASN A 121 -12.35 -3.83 -2.21
N HIS A 122 -12.54 -2.71 -2.86
CA HIS A 122 -13.77 -1.93 -2.87
C HIS A 122 -14.52 -2.23 -4.15
N LEU A 123 -15.77 -2.67 -4.06
CA LEU A 123 -16.59 -2.98 -5.24
C LEU A 123 -16.96 -1.69 -5.99
N GLU A 124 -17.22 -1.83 -7.29
CA GLU A 124 -17.74 -0.71 -8.07
C GLU A 124 -18.99 -0.14 -7.40
N THR A 125 -18.97 1.17 -7.18
CA THR A 125 -20.09 1.91 -6.61
C THR A 125 -20.40 3.16 -7.40
N LYS A 126 -21.62 3.67 -7.24
CA LYS A 126 -22.05 4.92 -7.83
C LYS A 126 -22.40 5.92 -6.75
N ILE A 127 -21.67 7.02 -6.69
CA ILE A 127 -21.89 8.11 -5.75
C ILE A 127 -22.23 9.37 -6.57
N ASP A 128 -23.40 9.95 -6.36
CA ASP A 128 -23.84 11.19 -7.04
C ASP A 128 -23.62 11.20 -8.56
N SER A 129 -23.97 10.10 -9.23
CA SER A 129 -23.76 9.90 -10.68
C SER A 129 -22.31 9.65 -11.13
N VAL A 130 -21.35 9.66 -10.23
CA VAL A 130 -19.94 9.29 -10.52
C VAL A 130 -19.76 7.81 -10.24
N VAL A 131 -19.24 7.07 -11.21
CA VAL A 131 -18.86 5.66 -11.02
C VAL A 131 -17.46 5.63 -10.40
N VAL A 132 -17.36 5.05 -9.22
CA VAL A 132 -16.10 4.68 -8.58
C VAL A 132 -15.82 3.23 -8.98
N PRO A 133 -14.78 2.97 -9.79
CA PRO A 133 -14.50 1.62 -10.25
C PRO A 133 -14.09 0.70 -9.10
N GLU A 134 -14.23 -0.61 -9.31
CA GLU A 134 -13.67 -1.59 -8.41
C GLU A 134 -12.16 -1.43 -8.33
N HIS A 135 -11.60 -1.47 -7.10
CA HIS A 135 -10.18 -1.28 -6.86
C HIS A 135 -9.71 -1.96 -5.57
N LEU A 136 -8.42 -2.25 -5.50
CA LEU A 136 -7.78 -2.62 -4.23
C LEU A 136 -7.79 -1.43 -3.28
N GLN A 137 -8.16 -1.70 -2.01
CA GLN A 137 -8.05 -0.67 -0.98
C GLN A 137 -6.57 -0.40 -0.66
N SER A 138 -6.23 0.88 -0.58
CA SER A 138 -4.85 1.33 -0.63
C SER A 138 -4.04 1.09 0.65
N TYR A 139 -4.67 0.64 1.76
CA TYR A 139 -3.94 0.44 3.01
C TYR A 139 -2.89 -0.69 2.98
N PHE A 140 -2.98 -1.61 2.00
CA PHE A 140 -2.00 -2.65 1.77
C PHE A 140 -2.09 -3.17 0.32
N MET A 141 -1.07 -2.89 -0.48
CA MET A 141 -0.99 -3.30 -1.88
C MET A 141 0.40 -3.84 -2.20
N VAL A 142 0.48 -4.96 -2.89
CA VAL A 142 1.72 -5.61 -3.31
C VAL A 142 1.77 -5.71 -4.83
N PHE A 143 2.86 -5.25 -5.42
CA PHE A 143 3.10 -5.25 -6.86
C PHE A 143 4.30 -6.12 -7.17
N LYS A 144 4.14 -7.14 -8.03
CA LYS A 144 5.21 -8.02 -8.46
C LYS A 144 6.11 -7.36 -9.50
N LYS A 145 7.28 -7.92 -9.68
CA LYS A 145 8.37 -7.39 -10.51
C LYS A 145 7.95 -6.96 -11.91
N GLN A 146 7.09 -7.74 -12.58
CA GLN A 146 6.64 -7.44 -13.94
C GLN A 146 5.89 -6.11 -14.05
N ILE A 147 5.18 -5.70 -13.00
CA ILE A 147 4.50 -4.40 -12.94
C ILE A 147 5.48 -3.25 -12.71
N LEU A 148 6.49 -3.44 -11.87
CA LEU A 148 7.36 -2.36 -11.36
C LEU A 148 8.09 -1.60 -12.49
N GLN A 149 8.34 -2.25 -13.62
CA GLN A 149 9.01 -1.66 -14.79
C GLN A 149 8.02 -1.27 -15.89
N SER A 150 6.73 -1.51 -15.70
CA SER A 150 5.73 -1.19 -16.71
C SER A 150 5.55 0.32 -16.88
N GLN A 151 5.25 0.73 -18.10
CA GLN A 151 4.97 2.14 -18.38
C GLN A 151 3.72 2.61 -17.62
N ALA A 152 2.74 1.74 -17.40
CA ALA A 152 1.55 2.04 -16.63
C ALA A 152 1.88 2.39 -15.18
N PHE A 153 2.68 1.56 -14.49
CA PHE A 153 3.06 1.79 -13.10
C PHE A 153 3.95 3.03 -12.94
N VAL A 154 5.01 3.11 -13.74
CA VAL A 154 5.93 4.25 -13.70
C VAL A 154 5.22 5.55 -14.10
N GLY A 155 4.37 5.51 -15.13
CA GLY A 155 3.57 6.66 -15.57
C GLY A 155 2.58 7.12 -14.51
N PHE A 156 1.88 6.17 -13.85
CA PHE A 156 0.98 6.49 -12.75
C PHE A 156 1.71 7.22 -11.62
N TRP A 157 2.78 6.64 -11.08
CA TRP A 157 3.53 7.27 -9.98
C TRP A 157 4.17 8.60 -10.38
N SER A 158 4.59 8.75 -11.64
CA SER A 158 5.08 10.03 -12.14
C SER A 158 3.99 11.12 -12.14
N SER A 159 2.73 10.75 -12.40
CA SER A 159 1.58 11.66 -12.45
C SER A 159 1.07 12.08 -11.08
N VAL A 160 1.37 11.32 -10.01
CA VAL A 160 0.95 11.67 -8.65
C VAL A 160 1.54 13.01 -8.24
N SER A 161 0.70 13.92 -7.77
CA SER A 161 1.05 15.26 -7.29
C SER A 161 0.51 15.49 -5.88
N GLU A 162 0.98 16.54 -5.24
CA GLU A 162 0.56 16.92 -3.89
C GLU A 162 -0.81 17.62 -3.91
N LEU A 163 -1.87 16.83 -3.85
CA LEU A 163 -3.24 17.32 -3.74
C LEU A 163 -3.55 17.67 -2.28
N THR A 164 -4.38 18.69 -2.08
CA THR A 164 -4.78 19.14 -0.74
C THR A 164 -6.15 18.60 -0.30
N ASP A 165 -6.95 18.08 -1.24
CA ASP A 165 -8.24 17.47 -0.96
C ASP A 165 -8.13 15.94 -1.00
N ILE A 166 -8.50 15.28 0.10
CA ILE A 166 -8.50 13.82 0.21
C ILE A 166 -9.45 13.16 -0.80
N GLN A 167 -10.56 13.82 -1.13
CA GLN A 167 -11.52 13.28 -2.11
C GLN A 167 -10.91 13.23 -3.52
N ASP A 168 -10.09 14.21 -3.86
CA ASP A 168 -9.35 14.20 -5.13
C ASP A 168 -8.30 13.10 -5.15
N VAL A 169 -7.60 12.83 -4.02
CA VAL A 169 -6.65 11.72 -3.92
C VAL A 169 -7.34 10.38 -4.13
N ILE A 170 -8.48 10.14 -3.48
CA ILE A 170 -9.27 8.92 -3.65
C ILE A 170 -9.73 8.77 -5.11
N LYS A 171 -10.29 9.83 -5.69
CA LYS A 171 -10.86 9.82 -7.03
C LYS A 171 -9.81 9.68 -8.12
N LEU A 172 -8.67 10.35 -8.00
CA LEU A 172 -7.66 10.42 -9.05
C LEU A 172 -6.57 9.34 -8.92
N TYR A 173 -6.37 8.82 -7.72
CA TYR A 173 -5.28 7.86 -7.47
C TYR A 173 -5.78 6.52 -6.95
N GLU A 174 -6.42 6.45 -5.79
CA GLU A 174 -6.81 5.17 -5.19
C GLU A 174 -7.72 4.36 -6.12
N SER A 175 -8.82 4.97 -6.57
CA SER A 175 -9.79 4.31 -7.44
C SER A 175 -9.27 4.06 -8.87
N GLN A 176 -8.17 4.68 -9.28
CA GLN A 176 -7.67 4.58 -10.65
C GLN A 176 -6.51 3.60 -10.83
N LEU A 177 -5.65 3.41 -9.83
CA LEU A 177 -4.45 2.57 -9.95
C LEU A 177 -4.78 1.16 -10.41
N THR A 178 -5.72 0.49 -9.73
CA THR A 178 -6.18 -0.86 -10.12
C THR A 178 -6.74 -0.87 -11.53
N LYS A 179 -7.60 0.09 -11.88
CA LYS A 179 -8.20 0.20 -13.20
C LYS A 179 -7.16 0.38 -14.31
N ILE A 180 -6.15 1.22 -14.08
CA ILE A 180 -5.05 1.45 -15.04
C ILE A 180 -4.28 0.15 -15.27
N LEU A 181 -3.92 -0.57 -14.23
CA LEU A 181 -3.19 -1.83 -14.35
C LEU A 181 -4.01 -2.91 -15.05
N LEU A 182 -5.30 -3.02 -14.75
CA LEU A 182 -6.21 -3.95 -15.43
C LEU A 182 -6.33 -3.63 -16.94
N SER A 183 -6.36 -2.34 -17.31
CA SER A 183 -6.45 -1.94 -18.73
C SER A 183 -5.20 -2.30 -19.54
N GLU A 184 -4.06 -2.48 -18.88
CA GLU A 184 -2.81 -2.95 -19.48
C GLU A 184 -2.67 -4.49 -19.46
N GLY A 185 -3.70 -5.20 -19.01
CA GLY A 185 -3.76 -6.66 -19.02
C GLY A 185 -3.19 -7.34 -17.78
N TYR A 186 -2.83 -6.58 -16.74
CA TYR A 186 -2.43 -7.14 -15.45
C TYR A 186 -3.64 -7.64 -14.67
N SER A 187 -3.42 -8.65 -13.82
CA SER A 187 -4.46 -9.27 -13.01
C SER A 187 -4.18 -9.14 -11.52
N TYR A 188 -5.24 -9.03 -10.71
CA TYR A 188 -5.11 -8.95 -9.27
C TYR A 188 -5.98 -9.96 -8.53
N LYS A 189 -5.62 -10.22 -7.29
CA LYS A 189 -6.44 -10.89 -6.28
C LYS A 189 -6.37 -10.13 -4.96
N CYS A 190 -7.32 -10.40 -4.08
CA CYS A 190 -7.25 -9.94 -2.70
C CYS A 190 -7.43 -11.09 -1.72
N VAL A 191 -6.89 -10.92 -0.52
CA VAL A 191 -7.00 -11.92 0.56
C VAL A 191 -8.47 -12.12 0.94
N LEU A 192 -9.20 -11.00 1.07
CA LEU A 192 -10.62 -10.98 1.40
C LEU A 192 -11.38 -10.27 0.27
N ASP A 193 -11.92 -11.07 -0.65
CA ASP A 193 -12.73 -10.55 -1.74
C ASP A 193 -14.13 -10.18 -1.25
N THR A 194 -14.42 -8.88 -1.20
CA THR A 194 -15.69 -8.36 -0.71
C THR A 194 -16.88 -8.77 -1.58
N SER A 195 -16.67 -9.11 -2.86
CA SER A 195 -17.73 -9.59 -3.75
C SER A 195 -18.34 -10.92 -3.31
N ILE A 196 -17.55 -11.77 -2.67
CA ILE A 196 -18.01 -13.06 -2.14
C ILE A 196 -18.97 -12.84 -0.97
N TYR A 197 -18.64 -11.89 -0.10
CA TYR A 197 -19.47 -11.60 1.09
C TYR A 197 -20.77 -10.89 0.73
N CYS A 198 -20.77 -9.96 -0.22
CA CYS A 198 -21.97 -9.29 -0.70
C CYS A 198 -22.97 -10.28 -1.31
N LYS A 199 -22.52 -11.22 -2.15
CA LYS A 199 -23.37 -12.27 -2.73
C LYS A 199 -23.97 -13.19 -1.67
N THR A 200 -23.23 -13.46 -0.61
CA THR A 200 -23.71 -14.28 0.51
C THR A 200 -24.83 -13.56 1.28
N LEU A 201 -24.72 -12.26 1.50
CA LEU A 201 -25.74 -11.46 2.17
C LEU A 201 -27.02 -11.30 1.33
N GLU A 202 -26.90 -11.12 0.02
CA GLU A 202 -28.05 -11.07 -0.90
C GLU A 202 -28.83 -12.38 -0.93
N ASN A 203 -28.12 -13.52 -0.87
CA ASN A 203 -28.73 -14.85 -0.82
C ASN A 203 -29.27 -15.25 0.57
N SER A 204 -28.92 -14.49 1.61
CA SER A 204 -29.34 -14.75 3.01
C SER A 204 -30.59 -13.98 3.43
N ASN A 205 -31.20 -13.23 2.52
CA ASN A 205 -32.52 -12.60 2.77
C ASN A 205 -33.60 -13.67 2.78
N ILE A 206 -33.70 -14.35 3.93
CA ILE A 206 -34.87 -15.11 4.37
C ILE A 206 -35.68 -14.23 5.31
#